data_47dde7cc9c2e9472c55a3dda59c44faf
#
_entry.id   47dde7cc9c2e9472c55a3dda59c44faf
#
_cell.length_a   1.000
_cell.length_b   1.000
_cell.length_c   1.000
_cell.angle_alpha   90.00
_cell.angle_beta   90.00
_cell.angle_gamma   90.00
#
_symmetry.space_group_name_H-M   'P 1'
#
loop_
_entity.id
_entity.type
_entity.pdbx_description
1 polymer ?
#
loop_
_entity_poly.entity_id
_entity_poly.type
_entity_poly.pdbx_seq_one_letter_code
_entity_poly.pdbx_strand_id
1 'polypeptide(L)'
;IDNIKNLLHKQIPTFGICLGFQLLALSLGAKTKKMKFGHHGANHPVLDLNSNKVLITSQNHGFEVDAQTLPKNITITHKSLFDQSLQGFEAKLESAYGFQGHPEASPGPHDIKSVFDKFFTLMGNKHAN
;
A
#
# COMPACT_ATOMS: atom_id res chain seq x y z
N ILE A 1 5.24 5.18 -14.77
CA ILE A 1 4.35 6.18 -14.13
C ILE A 1 3.22 6.59 -15.07
N ASP A 2 3.53 6.88 -16.33
CA ASP A 2 2.48 7.30 -17.28
C ASP A 2 1.45 6.20 -17.51
N ASN A 3 1.89 4.94 -17.59
CA ASN A 3 0.95 3.82 -17.73
C ASN A 3 0.05 3.69 -16.51
N ILE A 4 0.60 3.90 -15.32
CA ILE A 4 -0.19 3.84 -14.09
C ILE A 4 -1.19 4.99 -14.05
N LYS A 5 -0.78 6.19 -14.44
CA LYS A 5 -1.68 7.34 -14.50
C LYS A 5 -2.85 7.09 -15.47
N ASN A 6 -2.59 6.43 -16.59
CA ASN A 6 -3.65 6.05 -17.53
C ASN A 6 -4.65 5.09 -16.90
N LEU A 7 -4.16 4.08 -16.17
CA LEU A 7 -5.04 3.14 -15.47
C LEU A 7 -5.90 3.86 -14.44
N LEU A 8 -5.30 4.76 -13.67
CA LEU A 8 -6.01 5.52 -12.65
C LEU A 8 -7.05 6.44 -13.27
N HIS A 9 -6.72 7.09 -14.37
CA HIS A 9 -7.64 7.99 -15.08
C HIS A 9 -8.86 7.23 -15.60
N LYS A 10 -8.67 6.00 -16.06
CA LYS A 10 -9.75 5.14 -16.52
C LYS A 10 -10.47 4.44 -15.38
N GLN A 11 -10.04 4.66 -14.15
CA GLN A 11 -10.60 4.03 -12.95
C GLN A 11 -10.54 2.51 -12.97
N ILE A 12 -9.51 1.95 -13.61
CA ILE A 12 -9.26 0.51 -13.60
C ILE A 12 -8.71 0.14 -12.23
N PRO A 13 -9.30 -0.86 -11.54
CA PRO A 13 -8.80 -1.27 -10.22
C PRO A 13 -7.32 -1.63 -10.27
N THR A 14 -6.53 -1.00 -9.40
CA THR A 14 -5.07 -1.11 -9.41
C THR A 14 -4.55 -1.42 -8.02
N PHE A 15 -3.71 -2.45 -7.92
CA PHE A 15 -3.05 -2.82 -6.67
C PHE A 15 -1.54 -2.74 -6.88
N GLY A 16 -0.87 -1.87 -6.10
CA GLY A 16 0.59 -1.74 -6.14
C GLY A 16 1.24 -2.36 -4.91
N ILE A 17 2.23 -3.24 -5.12
CA ILE A 17 2.95 -3.90 -4.04
C ILE A 17 4.43 -3.58 -4.16
N CYS A 18 5.08 -3.26 -3.04
CA CYS A 18 6.51 -2.96 -2.94
C CYS A 18 6.92 -1.81 -3.86
N LEU A 19 7.69 -2.04 -4.90
CA LEU A 19 8.02 -0.99 -5.87
C LEU A 19 6.76 -0.45 -6.55
N GLY A 20 5.80 -1.30 -6.86
CA GLY A 20 4.52 -0.91 -7.42
C GLY A 20 3.74 0.03 -6.50
N PHE A 21 3.84 -0.17 -5.20
CA PHE A 21 3.27 0.74 -4.20
C PHE A 21 3.87 2.14 -4.32
N GLN A 22 5.19 2.24 -4.43
CA GLN A 22 5.87 3.52 -4.55
C GLN A 22 5.54 4.21 -5.88
N LEU A 23 5.51 3.45 -6.97
CA LEU A 23 5.14 3.98 -8.28
C LEU A 23 3.69 4.47 -8.31
N LEU A 24 2.79 3.73 -7.65
CA LEU A 24 1.40 4.14 -7.53
C LEU A 24 1.28 5.45 -6.76
N ALA A 25 1.99 5.58 -5.64
CA ALA A 25 1.98 6.80 -4.86
C ALA A 25 2.49 8.00 -5.67
N LEU A 26 3.60 7.82 -6.41
CA LEU A 26 4.13 8.87 -7.28
C LEU A 26 3.12 9.27 -8.35
N SER A 27 2.39 8.30 -8.90
CA SER A 27 1.37 8.56 -9.92
C SER A 27 0.18 9.34 -9.36
N LEU A 28 -0.08 9.23 -8.05
CA LEU A 28 -1.13 9.97 -7.37
C LEU A 28 -0.68 11.36 -6.89
N GLY A 29 0.59 11.71 -7.11
CA GLY A 29 1.12 13.02 -6.75
C GLY A 29 1.93 13.06 -5.48
N ALA A 30 2.12 11.93 -4.82
CA ALA A 30 2.95 11.86 -3.62
C ALA A 30 4.44 11.83 -4.00
N LYS A 31 5.29 11.93 -2.99
CA LYS A 31 6.75 11.88 -3.16
C LYS A 31 7.33 10.77 -2.30
N THR A 32 8.49 10.26 -2.73
CA THR A 32 9.25 9.31 -1.94
C THR A 32 10.44 10.02 -1.30
N LYS A 33 10.95 9.45 -0.21
CA LYS A 33 12.15 9.96 0.45
C LYS A 33 13.01 8.79 0.89
N LYS A 34 14.33 9.01 0.96
CA LYS A 34 15.27 8.00 1.41
C LYS A 34 15.09 7.79 2.91
N MET A 35 15.04 6.53 3.33
CA MET A 35 14.95 6.18 4.75
C MET A 35 16.32 6.30 5.41
N LYS A 36 16.34 6.70 6.67
CA LYS A 36 17.58 6.71 7.46
C LYS A 36 18.12 5.28 7.60
N PHE A 37 17.21 4.34 7.90
CA PHE A 37 17.50 2.91 7.93
C PHE A 37 16.45 2.23 7.07
N GLY A 38 16.85 1.53 6.02
CA GLY A 38 15.92 0.81 5.18
C GLY A 38 15.25 -0.34 5.92
N HIS A 39 14.18 -0.87 5.36
CA HIS A 39 13.53 -2.08 5.85
C HIS A 39 14.03 -3.27 5.04
N HIS A 40 14.76 -4.17 5.68
CA HIS A 40 15.36 -5.33 5.01
C HIS A 40 15.16 -6.56 5.89
N GLY A 41 14.39 -7.52 5.38
CA GLY A 41 14.19 -8.78 6.05
C GLY A 41 12.75 -9.20 6.22
N ALA A 42 12.59 -10.38 6.81
CA ALA A 42 11.30 -10.95 7.14
C ALA A 42 10.83 -10.47 8.52
N ASN A 43 9.59 -10.81 8.88
CA ASN A 43 9.02 -10.55 10.20
C ASN A 43 8.92 -9.05 10.53
N HIS A 44 8.67 -8.21 9.52
CA HIS A 44 8.46 -6.79 9.75
C HIS A 44 7.00 -6.55 10.13
N PRO A 45 6.72 -6.02 11.34
CA PRO A 45 5.34 -5.84 11.79
C PRO A 45 4.73 -4.56 11.23
N VAL A 46 3.53 -4.70 10.67
CA VAL A 46 2.77 -3.61 10.07
C VAL A 46 1.40 -3.57 10.71
N LEU A 47 0.98 -2.40 11.17
CA LEU A 47 -0.33 -2.22 11.80
C LEU A 47 -1.38 -1.89 10.75
N ASP A 48 -2.45 -2.69 10.72
CA ASP A 48 -3.66 -2.38 9.95
C ASP A 48 -4.50 -1.42 10.79
N LEU A 49 -4.64 -0.19 10.33
CA LEU A 49 -5.33 0.86 11.10
C LEU A 49 -6.85 0.62 11.19
N ASN A 50 -7.45 -0.12 10.26
CA ASN A 50 -8.89 -0.40 10.29
C ASN A 50 -9.24 -1.48 11.31
N SER A 51 -8.48 -2.57 11.33
CA SER A 51 -8.75 -3.71 12.21
C SER A 51 -7.98 -3.65 13.52
N ASN A 52 -6.96 -2.79 13.59
CA ASN A 52 -6.01 -2.70 14.70
C ASN A 52 -5.23 -4.01 14.91
N LYS A 53 -5.08 -4.79 13.85
CA LYS A 53 -4.32 -6.04 13.86
C LYS A 53 -2.94 -5.83 13.28
N VAL A 54 -1.99 -6.65 13.73
CA VAL A 54 -0.61 -6.61 13.23
C VAL A 54 -0.43 -7.66 12.16
N LEU A 55 0.07 -7.23 10.99
CA LEU A 55 0.44 -8.11 9.90
C LEU A 55 1.95 -8.30 9.91
N ILE A 56 2.41 -9.49 9.63
CA ILE A 56 3.84 -9.78 9.51
C ILE A 56 4.18 -9.85 8.03
N THR A 57 5.16 -9.05 7.61
CA THR A 57 5.53 -8.92 6.19
C THR A 57 7.03 -9.13 6.00
N SER A 58 7.40 -9.39 4.75
CA SER A 58 8.80 -9.36 4.31
C SER A 58 9.02 -8.07 3.56
N GLN A 59 10.12 -7.37 3.84
CA GLN A 59 10.40 -6.07 3.23
C GLN A 59 11.86 -5.96 2.80
N ASN A 60 12.07 -5.23 1.71
CA ASN A 60 13.41 -4.96 1.20
C ASN A 60 13.37 -3.66 0.40
N HIS A 61 13.43 -2.52 1.09
CA HIS A 61 13.43 -1.23 0.43
C HIS A 61 14.16 -0.19 1.26
N GLY A 62 14.79 0.77 0.57
CA GLY A 62 15.51 1.88 1.19
C GLY A 62 14.83 3.23 1.06
N PHE A 63 13.68 3.28 0.38
CA PHE A 63 12.86 4.48 0.23
C PHE A 63 11.48 4.26 0.79
N GLU A 64 10.85 5.33 1.23
CA GLU A 64 9.47 5.28 1.71
C GLU A 64 8.65 6.37 1.03
N VAL A 65 7.33 6.17 0.98
CA VAL A 65 6.42 7.22 0.54
C VAL A 65 6.25 8.22 1.67
N ASP A 66 6.44 9.50 1.35
CA ASP A 66 6.24 10.57 2.33
C ASP A 66 4.74 10.80 2.50
N ALA A 67 4.20 10.35 3.64
CA ALA A 67 2.77 10.41 3.91
C ALA A 67 2.22 11.83 3.87
N GLN A 68 3.05 12.82 4.19
CA GLN A 68 2.63 14.24 4.18
C GLN A 68 2.37 14.76 2.76
N THR A 69 2.89 14.07 1.74
CA THR A 69 2.71 14.48 0.35
C THR A 69 1.53 13.78 -0.31
N LEU A 70 0.85 12.86 0.36
CA LEU A 70 -0.34 12.21 -0.19
C LEU A 70 -1.49 13.20 -0.31
N PRO A 71 -2.27 13.13 -1.41
CA PRO A 71 -3.51 13.92 -1.51
C PRO A 71 -4.46 13.64 -0.34
N LYS A 72 -5.26 14.63 0.03
CA LYS A 72 -6.14 14.53 1.20
C LYS A 72 -7.22 13.45 1.08
N ASN A 73 -7.59 13.09 -0.14
CA ASN A 73 -8.60 12.06 -0.40
C ASN A 73 -8.06 10.64 -0.29
N ILE A 74 -6.75 10.48 -0.06
CA ILE A 74 -6.13 9.16 0.10
C ILE A 74 -6.17 8.78 1.58
N THR A 75 -6.64 7.57 1.86
CA THR A 75 -6.73 7.05 3.22
C THR A 75 -5.52 6.17 3.52
N ILE A 76 -4.81 6.46 4.61
CA ILE A 76 -3.70 5.62 5.08
C ILE A 76 -4.31 4.40 5.76
N THR A 77 -3.91 3.21 5.33
CA THR A 77 -4.46 1.95 5.85
C THR A 77 -3.50 1.18 6.74
N HIS A 78 -2.18 1.35 6.52
CA HIS A 78 -1.17 0.57 7.25
C HIS A 78 0.04 1.42 7.57
N LYS A 79 0.64 1.17 8.73
CA LYS A 79 1.88 1.82 9.18
C LYS A 79 2.85 0.79 9.76
N SER A 80 4.15 1.03 9.60
CA SER A 80 5.17 0.21 10.24
C SER A 80 5.15 0.44 11.75
N LEU A 81 5.25 -0.64 12.52
CA LEU A 81 5.38 -0.54 13.98
C LEU A 81 6.80 -0.18 14.41
N PHE A 82 7.79 -0.31 13.53
CA PHE A 82 9.17 0.06 13.85
C PHE A 82 9.40 1.57 13.81
N ASP A 83 8.87 2.25 12.80
CA ASP A 83 9.19 3.67 12.58
C ASP A 83 8.00 4.51 12.14
N GLN A 84 6.80 3.97 12.17
CA GLN A 84 5.56 4.65 11.77
C GLN A 84 5.53 5.06 10.28
N SER A 85 6.44 4.53 9.46
CA SER A 85 6.44 4.81 8.03
C SER A 85 5.18 4.27 7.36
N LEU A 86 4.78 4.91 6.25
CA LEU A 86 3.59 4.54 5.51
C LEU A 86 3.78 3.16 4.86
N GLN A 87 2.85 2.25 5.10
CA GLN A 87 2.92 0.88 4.59
C GLN A 87 1.74 0.50 3.71
N GLY A 88 0.69 1.30 3.70
CA GLY A 88 -0.46 1.03 2.85
C GLY A 88 -1.38 2.23 2.76
N PHE A 89 -2.05 2.35 1.62
CA PHE A 89 -3.05 3.39 1.43
C PHE A 89 -4.15 2.90 0.49
N GLU A 90 -5.26 3.63 0.50
CA GLU A 90 -6.41 3.37 -0.35
C GLU A 90 -6.83 4.68 -1.02
N ALA A 91 -6.91 4.65 -2.36
CA ALA A 91 -7.38 5.77 -3.16
C ALA A 91 -8.71 5.37 -3.80
N LYS A 92 -9.80 5.59 -3.09
CA LYS A 92 -11.13 5.12 -3.50
C LYS A 92 -11.58 5.72 -4.82
N LEU A 93 -11.35 7.01 -5.03
CA LEU A 93 -11.77 7.68 -6.26
C LEU A 93 -11.08 7.08 -7.49
N GLU A 94 -9.85 6.65 -7.34
CA GLU A 94 -9.04 6.08 -8.42
C GLU A 94 -9.14 4.56 -8.47
N SER A 95 -9.88 3.92 -7.56
CA SER A 95 -9.99 2.47 -7.44
C SER A 95 -8.60 1.83 -7.26
N ALA A 96 -7.76 2.43 -6.42
CA ALA A 96 -6.39 1.98 -6.21
C ALA A 96 -6.11 1.67 -4.75
N TYR A 97 -5.25 0.66 -4.54
CA TYR A 97 -4.84 0.22 -3.21
C TYR A 97 -3.36 -0.12 -3.27
N GLY A 98 -2.59 0.31 -2.28
CA GLY A 98 -1.15 0.06 -2.24
C GLY A 98 -0.71 -0.56 -0.93
N PHE A 99 0.30 -1.45 -1.01
CA PHE A 99 0.89 -2.09 0.16
C PHE A 99 2.39 -2.24 -0.05
N GLN A 100 3.19 -1.76 0.91
CA GLN A 100 4.65 -1.71 0.74
C GLN A 100 5.31 -3.08 0.93
N GLY A 101 4.85 -3.89 1.86
CA GLY A 101 5.45 -5.17 2.16
C GLY A 101 5.11 -6.26 1.14
N HIS A 102 5.76 -7.41 1.29
CA HIS A 102 5.48 -8.60 0.49
C HIS A 102 4.53 -9.50 1.27
N PRO A 103 3.25 -9.58 0.90
CA PRO A 103 2.30 -10.38 1.67
C PRO A 103 2.52 -11.89 1.58
N GLU A 104 3.15 -12.36 0.51
CA GLU A 104 3.40 -13.80 0.34
C GLU A 104 4.39 -14.36 1.35
N ALA A 105 5.16 -13.49 2.00
CA ALA A 105 6.14 -13.93 3.02
C ALA A 105 5.54 -13.96 4.43
N SER A 106 4.27 -13.61 4.59
CA SER A 106 3.62 -13.59 5.88
C SER A 106 3.49 -15.00 6.45
N PRO A 107 3.79 -15.22 7.73
CA PRO A 107 3.70 -16.57 8.33
C PRO A 107 2.27 -17.07 8.52
N GLY A 108 1.28 -16.20 8.45
CA GLY A 108 -0.12 -16.60 8.65
C GLY A 108 -0.97 -16.35 7.41
N PRO A 109 -1.81 -17.31 7.01
CA PRO A 109 -2.66 -17.11 5.82
C PRO A 109 -3.65 -15.97 5.98
N HIS A 110 -4.05 -15.63 7.19
CA HIS A 110 -4.99 -14.55 7.44
C HIS A 110 -4.39 -13.17 7.16
N ASP A 111 -3.08 -13.01 7.34
CA ASP A 111 -2.41 -11.73 7.11
C ASP A 111 -2.45 -11.34 5.63
N ILE A 112 -2.14 -12.30 4.77
CA ILE A 112 -2.19 -12.10 3.32
C ILE A 112 -3.63 -11.87 2.87
N LYS A 113 -4.56 -12.66 3.42
CA LYS A 113 -5.96 -12.60 3.02
C LYS A 113 -6.55 -11.20 3.23
N SER A 114 -6.26 -10.55 4.37
CA SER A 114 -6.83 -9.23 4.66
C SER A 114 -6.42 -8.19 3.62
N VAL A 115 -5.19 -8.26 3.12
CA VAL A 115 -4.70 -7.33 2.10
C VAL A 115 -5.43 -7.56 0.77
N PHE A 116 -5.53 -8.82 0.33
CA PHE A 116 -6.19 -9.14 -0.92
C PHE A 116 -7.70 -8.91 -0.87
N ASP A 117 -8.33 -9.16 0.28
CA ASP A 117 -9.76 -8.91 0.44
C ASP A 117 -10.10 -7.44 0.22
N LYS A 118 -9.27 -6.53 0.70
CA LYS A 118 -9.47 -5.11 0.46
C LYS A 118 -9.40 -4.77 -1.02
N PHE A 119 -8.43 -5.33 -1.73
CA PHE A 119 -8.31 -5.11 -3.17
C PHE A 119 -9.53 -5.66 -3.91
N PHE A 120 -9.96 -6.87 -3.58
CA PHE A 120 -11.13 -7.47 -4.20
C PHE A 120 -12.40 -6.68 -3.90
N THR A 121 -12.51 -6.08 -2.73
CA THR A 121 -13.62 -5.19 -2.39
C THR A 121 -13.63 -3.97 -3.31
N LEU A 122 -12.48 -3.38 -3.57
CA LEU A 122 -12.38 -2.27 -4.53
C LEU A 122 -12.84 -2.69 -5.92
N MET A 123 -12.41 -3.87 -6.39
CA MET A 123 -12.83 -4.40 -7.67
C MET A 123 -14.33 -4.65 -7.72
N GLY A 124 -14.88 -5.25 -6.66
CA GLY A 124 -16.31 -5.52 -6.56
C GLY A 124 -17.13 -4.25 -6.58
N ASN A 125 -16.72 -3.22 -5.86
CA ASN A 125 -17.40 -1.94 -5.87
C ASN A 125 -17.37 -1.30 -7.26
N LYS A 126 -16.26 -1.45 -7.97
CA LYS A 126 -16.12 -0.92 -9.33
C LYS A 126 -17.06 -1.64 -10.30
N HIS A 127 -17.18 -2.96 -10.16
CA HIS A 127 -18.04 -3.76 -11.03
C HIS A 127 -19.52 -3.64 -10.68
N ALA A 128 -19.84 -3.32 -9.44
CA ALA A 128 -21.23 -3.15 -8.99
C ALA A 128 -21.87 -1.89 -9.57
N ASN A 129 -21.06 -0.98 -10.03
CA ASN A 129 -21.54 0.25 -10.66
C ASN A 129 -21.48 0.13 -12.17
#